data_44589ca6fbe3ba6db785518c886268fd
#
_entry.id   44589ca6fbe3ba6db785518c886268fd
#
_cell.length_a   1.000
_cell.length_b   1.000
_cell.length_c   1.000
_cell.angle_alpha   90.00
_cell.angle_beta   90.00
_cell.angle_gamma   90.00
#
_symmetry.space_group_name_H-M   'P 1'
#
loop_
_entity.id
_entity.type
_entity.pdbx_description
1 polymer ?
#
loop_
_entity_poly.entity_id
_entity_poly.type
_entity_poly.pdbx_seq_one_letter_code
_entity_poly.pdbx_strand_id
1 'polypeptide(L)'
;ADGILPCGFIYSNPAHLSVLEYRRQKINEAKAYMDLMNGEALVLKYADGELPNNDEVKKEVAEIIVKYKPDLIVTHWHSSMHKDHNNTHYIVQDAQFIAGVIGNKEGIRHYAPVYFCENWEDDNDFDPYIYVDITKGFDLWSKALHTQWFVMNSKDFAYYDYYTSLARCRGALSGKRYAQCFNVLKHHKKEVKDEL
;
A
#
# COMPACT_ATOMS: atom_id res chain seq x y z
N ALA A 1 0.24 -25.67 -5.73
CA ALA A 1 -0.14 -25.26 -4.39
C ALA A 1 -1.66 -25.37 -4.31
N ASP A 2 -2.14 -26.34 -3.56
CA ASP A 2 -3.56 -26.65 -3.40
C ASP A 2 -4.18 -25.77 -2.29
N GLY A 3 -3.85 -24.49 -2.32
CA GLY A 3 -4.28 -23.52 -1.33
C GLY A 3 -5.65 -22.91 -1.63
N ILE A 4 -6.13 -22.08 -0.70
CA ILE A 4 -7.32 -21.28 -0.83
C ILE A 4 -7.20 -20.39 -2.07
N LEU A 5 -8.26 -20.27 -2.87
CA LEU A 5 -8.26 -19.37 -4.01
C LEU A 5 -8.09 -17.92 -3.51
N PRO A 6 -7.21 -17.13 -4.11
CA PRO A 6 -7.08 -15.72 -3.78
C PRO A 6 -8.43 -15.01 -3.85
N CYS A 7 -8.73 -14.12 -2.92
CA CYS A 7 -10.02 -13.43 -2.90
C CYS A 7 -10.26 -12.66 -4.20
N GLY A 8 -9.26 -12.00 -4.72
CA GLY A 8 -9.32 -11.34 -6.02
C GLY A 8 -9.57 -12.30 -7.19
N PHE A 9 -9.16 -13.57 -7.10
CA PHE A 9 -9.43 -14.57 -8.10
C PHE A 9 -10.91 -14.90 -8.21
N ILE A 10 -11.62 -14.99 -7.07
CA ILE A 10 -13.05 -15.31 -7.03
C ILE A 10 -13.89 -14.21 -7.66
N TYR A 11 -13.58 -12.96 -7.34
CA TYR A 11 -14.37 -11.79 -7.73
C TYR A 11 -13.93 -11.13 -9.03
N SER A 12 -12.70 -11.34 -9.47
CA SER A 12 -12.11 -10.60 -10.59
C SER A 12 -11.38 -11.44 -11.61
N ASN A 13 -11.60 -12.78 -11.63
CA ASN A 13 -10.98 -13.62 -12.66
C ASN A 13 -11.62 -13.35 -14.04
N PRO A 14 -10.94 -12.60 -14.92
CA PRO A 14 -11.58 -12.02 -16.10
C PRO A 14 -11.91 -13.01 -17.19
N ALA A 15 -11.29 -14.17 -17.22
CA ALA A 15 -11.39 -15.08 -18.37
C ALA A 15 -11.26 -16.56 -17.97
N HIS A 16 -11.72 -16.92 -16.79
CA HIS A 16 -11.55 -18.30 -16.30
C HIS A 16 -10.09 -18.77 -16.32
N LEU A 17 -9.18 -17.85 -16.03
CA LEU A 17 -7.76 -18.15 -15.93
C LEU A 17 -7.48 -19.17 -14.83
N SER A 18 -6.48 -20.00 -14.99
CA SER A 18 -5.94 -20.79 -13.89
C SER A 18 -5.31 -19.86 -12.83
N VAL A 19 -5.14 -20.37 -11.61
CA VAL A 19 -4.50 -19.60 -10.50
C VAL A 19 -3.11 -19.09 -10.89
N LEU A 20 -2.33 -19.88 -11.63
CA LEU A 20 -1.00 -19.48 -12.09
C LEU A 20 -1.05 -18.36 -13.14
N GLU A 21 -1.99 -18.42 -14.07
CA GLU A 21 -2.19 -17.38 -15.07
C GLU A 21 -2.67 -16.09 -14.43
N TYR A 22 -3.63 -16.17 -13.49
CA TYR A 22 -4.09 -15.03 -12.74
C TYR A 22 -2.94 -14.37 -11.93
N ARG A 23 -2.13 -15.17 -11.26
CA ARG A 23 -0.93 -14.68 -10.56
C ARG A 23 0.02 -13.94 -11.51
N ARG A 24 0.29 -14.50 -12.69
CA ARG A 24 1.13 -13.85 -13.70
C ARG A 24 0.53 -12.52 -14.16
N GLN A 25 -0.78 -12.50 -14.38
CA GLN A 25 -1.49 -11.27 -14.73
C GLN A 25 -1.29 -10.21 -13.65
N LYS A 26 -1.52 -10.52 -12.37
CA LYS A 26 -1.37 -9.56 -11.27
C LYS A 26 0.06 -9.04 -11.13
N ILE A 27 1.05 -9.90 -11.29
CA ILE A 27 2.47 -9.49 -11.30
C ILE A 27 2.77 -8.55 -12.47
N ASN A 28 2.25 -8.85 -13.67
CA ASN A 28 2.45 -8.01 -14.84
C ASN A 28 1.75 -6.65 -14.70
N GLU A 29 0.53 -6.62 -14.14
CA GLU A 29 -0.19 -5.39 -13.83
C GLU A 29 0.59 -4.52 -12.84
N ALA A 30 1.11 -5.10 -11.76
CA ALA A 30 1.93 -4.39 -10.79
C ALA A 30 3.21 -3.80 -11.43
N LYS A 31 3.88 -4.55 -12.28
CA LYS A 31 5.05 -4.06 -13.03
C LYS A 31 4.67 -2.92 -13.97
N ALA A 32 3.62 -3.09 -14.78
CA ALA A 32 3.16 -2.07 -15.70
C ALA A 32 2.75 -0.76 -14.98
N TYR A 33 2.13 -0.88 -13.81
CA TYR A 33 1.84 0.26 -12.94
C TYR A 33 3.12 0.98 -12.51
N MET A 34 4.08 0.22 -11.98
CA MET A 34 5.34 0.78 -11.48
C MET A 34 6.22 1.35 -12.58
N ASP A 35 6.22 0.74 -13.78
CA ASP A 35 6.93 1.28 -14.95
C ASP A 35 6.42 2.69 -15.32
N LEU A 36 5.10 2.90 -15.30
CA LEU A 36 4.50 4.23 -15.52
C LEU A 36 4.86 5.21 -14.40
N MET A 37 4.97 4.74 -13.17
CA MET A 37 5.31 5.56 -12.00
C MET A 37 6.82 5.74 -11.81
N ASN A 38 7.65 5.22 -12.73
CA ASN A 38 9.11 5.22 -12.64
C ASN A 38 9.63 4.56 -11.35
N GLY A 39 9.03 3.44 -11.00
CA GLY A 39 9.33 2.65 -9.80
C GLY A 39 9.66 1.20 -10.10
N GLU A 40 9.88 0.41 -9.06
CA GLU A 40 10.18 -1.02 -9.12
C GLU A 40 9.08 -1.83 -8.42
N ALA A 41 8.64 -2.95 -9.01
CA ALA A 41 7.73 -3.89 -8.39
C ALA A 41 8.48 -5.08 -7.80
N LEU A 42 8.49 -5.21 -6.48
CA LEU A 42 9.00 -6.37 -5.76
C LEU A 42 7.83 -7.23 -5.28
N VAL A 43 7.76 -8.48 -5.73
CA VAL A 43 6.67 -9.39 -5.39
C VAL A 43 7.19 -10.51 -4.49
N LEU A 44 6.60 -10.63 -3.30
CA LEU A 44 6.92 -11.70 -2.36
C LEU A 44 6.19 -13.00 -2.70
N LYS A 45 6.57 -14.10 -2.03
CA LYS A 45 6.09 -15.47 -2.31
C LYS A 45 4.67 -15.78 -1.80
N TYR A 46 4.09 -14.92 -0.99
CA TYR A 46 2.83 -15.19 -0.27
C TYR A 46 1.62 -15.11 -1.20
N ALA A 47 0.65 -16.00 -0.98
CA ALA A 47 -0.60 -15.97 -1.70
C ALA A 47 -1.56 -14.93 -1.09
N ASP A 48 -2.46 -14.40 -1.92
CA ASP A 48 -3.51 -13.49 -1.51
C ASP A 48 -4.47 -14.18 -0.51
N GLY A 49 -4.76 -13.53 0.61
CA GLY A 49 -5.52 -14.09 1.72
C GLY A 49 -4.70 -14.96 2.71
N GLU A 50 -3.42 -15.23 2.41
CA GLU A 50 -2.58 -16.15 3.19
C GLU A 50 -1.31 -15.48 3.77
N LEU A 51 -1.18 -14.16 3.70
CA LEU A 51 -0.01 -13.47 4.26
C LEU A 51 0.06 -13.71 5.77
N PRO A 52 1.10 -14.41 6.29
CA PRO A 52 1.22 -14.65 7.71
C PRO A 52 1.83 -13.43 8.42
N ASN A 53 1.33 -13.10 9.60
CA ASN A 53 1.96 -12.10 10.46
C ASN A 53 2.89 -12.82 11.47
N ASN A 54 4.10 -13.12 11.05
CA ASN A 54 5.11 -13.81 11.85
C ASN A 54 6.51 -13.19 11.70
N ASP A 55 7.45 -13.63 12.52
CA ASP A 55 8.81 -13.10 12.56
C ASP A 55 9.60 -13.32 11.27
N GLU A 56 9.29 -14.38 10.50
CA GLU A 56 9.95 -14.65 9.23
C GLU A 56 9.65 -13.53 8.22
N VAL A 57 8.36 -13.21 8.03
CA VAL A 57 7.91 -12.16 7.11
C VAL A 57 8.41 -10.79 7.56
N LYS A 58 8.35 -10.48 8.86
CA LYS A 58 8.82 -9.22 9.42
C LYS A 58 10.31 -9.01 9.16
N LYS A 59 11.13 -10.04 9.32
CA LYS A 59 12.56 -10.00 9.00
C LYS A 59 12.83 -9.88 7.51
N GLU A 60 12.06 -10.59 6.65
CA GLU A 60 12.15 -10.47 5.20
C GLU A 60 11.87 -9.02 4.76
N VAL A 61 10.82 -8.38 5.28
CA VAL A 61 10.50 -6.98 4.99
C VAL A 61 11.55 -6.02 5.58
N ALA A 62 12.09 -6.30 6.76
CA ALA A 62 13.18 -5.50 7.35
C ALA A 62 14.45 -5.52 6.49
N GLU A 63 14.83 -6.67 5.92
CA GLU A 63 15.94 -6.78 4.99
C GLU A 63 15.71 -5.93 3.71
N ILE A 64 14.46 -5.89 3.23
CA ILE A 64 14.07 -5.04 2.09
C ILE A 64 14.25 -3.56 2.46
N ILE A 65 13.78 -3.13 3.64
CA ILE A 65 13.95 -1.76 4.12
C ILE A 65 15.43 -1.38 4.20
N VAL A 66 16.27 -2.23 4.76
CA VAL A 66 17.71 -1.99 4.86
C VAL A 66 18.38 -1.94 3.49
N LYS A 67 17.94 -2.78 2.55
CA LYS A 67 18.47 -2.84 1.18
C LYS A 67 18.15 -1.59 0.37
N TYR A 68 16.90 -1.16 0.39
CA TYR A 68 16.41 -0.06 -0.47
C TYR A 68 16.56 1.31 0.20
N LYS A 69 16.70 1.37 1.51
CA LYS A 69 16.89 2.59 2.30
C LYS A 69 15.88 3.70 1.95
N PRO A 70 14.56 3.41 2.05
CA PRO A 70 13.56 4.40 1.70
C PRO A 70 13.59 5.60 2.64
N ASP A 71 13.29 6.79 2.13
CA ASP A 71 13.10 8.00 2.95
C ASP A 71 11.73 8.01 3.63
N LEU A 72 10.76 7.27 3.07
CA LEU A 72 9.40 7.14 3.57
C LEU A 72 8.85 5.76 3.22
N ILE A 73 8.13 5.15 4.15
CA ILE A 73 7.36 3.91 3.93
C ILE A 73 5.88 4.28 3.94
N VAL A 74 5.15 3.85 2.92
CA VAL A 74 3.69 3.95 2.87
C VAL A 74 3.10 2.55 2.95
N THR A 75 2.11 2.34 3.83
CA THR A 75 1.49 1.04 4.05
C THR A 75 0.01 1.17 4.39
N HIS A 76 -0.67 0.03 4.57
CA HIS A 76 -2.08 -0.03 4.92
C HIS A 76 -2.38 0.48 6.33
N TRP A 77 -3.61 0.99 6.53
CA TRP A 77 -4.18 1.22 7.85
C TRP A 77 -4.54 -0.11 8.53
N HIS A 78 -4.78 -0.10 9.86
CA HIS A 78 -4.95 -1.33 10.65
C HIS A 78 -6.34 -1.93 10.67
N SER A 79 -7.37 -1.26 10.19
CA SER A 79 -8.78 -1.65 10.34
C SER A 79 -9.44 -2.01 9.00
N SER A 80 -8.71 -2.64 8.10
CA SER A 80 -9.27 -3.14 6.86
C SER A 80 -10.08 -4.42 7.07
N MET A 81 -11.17 -4.60 6.32
CA MET A 81 -11.87 -5.88 6.25
C MET A 81 -11.00 -6.98 5.63
N HIS A 82 -9.96 -6.64 4.88
CA HIS A 82 -9.05 -7.61 4.28
C HIS A 82 -7.92 -7.98 5.26
N LYS A 83 -7.87 -9.27 5.63
CA LYS A 83 -6.89 -9.82 6.58
C LYS A 83 -5.44 -9.44 6.23
N ASP A 84 -5.05 -9.53 4.95
CA ASP A 84 -3.67 -9.28 4.54
C ASP A 84 -3.30 -7.81 4.64
N HIS A 85 -4.24 -6.88 4.46
CA HIS A 85 -4.01 -5.46 4.70
C HIS A 85 -3.70 -5.20 6.18
N ASN A 86 -4.49 -5.80 7.08
CA ASN A 86 -4.23 -5.72 8.53
C ASN A 86 -2.88 -6.33 8.89
N ASN A 87 -2.57 -7.51 8.37
CA ASN A 87 -1.27 -8.14 8.59
C ASN A 87 -0.13 -7.27 8.05
N THR A 88 -0.27 -6.68 6.86
CA THR A 88 0.73 -5.78 6.28
C THR A 88 1.00 -4.57 7.15
N HIS A 89 -0.06 -3.97 7.74
CA HIS A 89 0.10 -2.87 8.70
C HIS A 89 1.05 -3.22 9.84
N TYR A 90 0.82 -4.34 10.52
CA TYR A 90 1.65 -4.77 11.67
C TYR A 90 3.03 -5.27 11.23
N ILE A 91 3.11 -6.01 10.13
CA ILE A 91 4.38 -6.50 9.57
C ILE A 91 5.31 -5.33 9.27
N VAL A 92 4.81 -4.27 8.61
CA VAL A 92 5.63 -3.13 8.23
C VAL A 92 6.10 -2.34 9.44
N GLN A 93 5.28 -2.15 10.47
CA GLN A 93 5.69 -1.47 11.70
C GLN A 93 6.81 -2.25 12.43
N ASP A 94 6.61 -3.56 12.58
CA ASP A 94 7.61 -4.41 13.23
C ASP A 94 8.89 -4.51 12.38
N ALA A 95 8.76 -4.61 11.06
CA ALA A 95 9.89 -4.61 10.14
C ALA A 95 10.68 -3.30 10.19
N GLN A 96 10.00 -2.16 10.27
CA GLN A 96 10.65 -0.86 10.44
C GLN A 96 11.40 -0.77 11.77
N PHE A 97 10.82 -1.28 12.87
CA PHE A 97 11.50 -1.38 14.15
C PHE A 97 12.74 -2.28 14.05
N ILE A 98 12.61 -3.44 13.43
CA ILE A 98 13.76 -4.36 13.24
C ILE A 98 14.84 -3.66 12.40
N ALA A 99 14.50 -3.07 11.27
CA ALA A 99 15.44 -2.39 10.39
C ALA A 99 16.13 -1.21 11.07
N GLY A 100 15.39 -0.40 11.84
CA GLY A 100 15.89 0.83 12.46
C GLY A 100 16.65 0.62 13.77
N VAL A 101 16.24 -0.36 14.57
CA VAL A 101 16.79 -0.57 15.93
C VAL A 101 17.75 -1.76 15.98
N ILE A 102 17.33 -2.91 15.42
CA ILE A 102 18.11 -4.16 15.46
C ILE A 102 19.13 -4.18 14.32
N GLY A 103 18.70 -3.82 13.11
CA GLY A 103 19.48 -3.94 11.89
C GLY A 103 19.35 -5.32 11.24
N ASN A 104 19.99 -5.47 10.08
CA ASN A 104 20.07 -6.74 9.37
C ASN A 104 21.15 -7.66 9.97
N LYS A 105 21.39 -8.82 9.36
CA LYS A 105 22.39 -9.80 9.80
C LYS A 105 23.83 -9.25 9.84
N GLU A 106 24.09 -8.19 9.09
CA GLU A 106 25.40 -7.49 9.04
C GLU A 106 25.45 -6.30 10.01
N GLY A 107 24.40 -6.06 10.79
CA GLY A 107 24.28 -4.94 11.72
C GLY A 107 24.00 -3.61 11.04
N ILE A 108 23.66 -3.59 9.75
CA ILE A 108 23.28 -2.39 9.01
C ILE A 108 21.86 -2.01 9.40
N ARG A 109 21.67 -0.74 9.74
CA ARG A 109 20.39 -0.18 10.16
C ARG A 109 19.88 0.86 9.17
N HIS A 110 18.56 0.95 9.07
CA HIS A 110 17.90 2.02 8.35
C HIS A 110 16.54 2.32 8.97
N TYR A 111 16.31 3.60 9.28
CA TYR A 111 15.02 4.08 9.78
C TYR A 111 14.34 4.93 8.71
N ALA A 112 13.05 4.69 8.51
CA ALA A 112 12.19 5.55 7.70
C ALA A 112 10.85 5.76 8.42
N PRO A 113 10.23 6.95 8.36
CA PRO A 113 8.89 7.16 8.89
C PRO A 113 7.88 6.32 8.12
N VAL A 114 6.80 5.90 8.81
CA VAL A 114 5.73 5.10 8.22
C VAL A 114 4.46 5.94 8.16
N TYR A 115 3.89 6.05 6.96
CA TYR A 115 2.59 6.66 6.70
C TYR A 115 1.58 5.60 6.30
N PHE A 116 0.36 5.75 6.79
CA PHE A 116 -0.75 4.84 6.49
C PHE A 116 -1.66 5.49 5.46
N CYS A 117 -1.82 4.84 4.30
CA CYS A 117 -2.70 5.34 3.26
C CYS A 117 -4.16 5.01 3.54
N GLU A 118 -5.05 5.86 3.04
CA GLU A 118 -6.49 5.66 3.07
C GLU A 118 -6.91 4.60 2.05
N ASN A 119 -7.79 3.69 2.48
CA ASN A 119 -8.38 2.68 1.62
C ASN A 119 -9.89 2.58 1.89
N TRP A 120 -10.70 2.25 0.88
CA TRP A 120 -12.14 2.11 0.99
C TRP A 120 -12.58 1.01 1.99
N GLU A 121 -11.70 0.05 2.23
CA GLU A 121 -11.92 -1.07 3.16
C GLU A 121 -11.64 -0.73 4.63
N ASP A 122 -11.20 0.48 4.92
CA ASP A 122 -10.84 0.87 6.28
C ASP A 122 -12.09 1.18 7.10
N ASP A 123 -12.46 0.26 7.99
CA ASP A 123 -13.73 0.32 8.73
C ASP A 123 -13.74 1.33 9.87
N ASN A 124 -12.60 1.57 10.52
CA ASN A 124 -12.55 2.34 11.75
C ASN A 124 -11.32 3.26 11.84
N ASP A 125 -11.54 4.42 12.47
CA ASP A 125 -10.51 5.29 13.04
C ASP A 125 -9.46 5.84 12.06
N PHE A 126 -9.69 5.75 10.74
CA PHE A 126 -8.83 6.44 9.80
C PHE A 126 -9.08 7.95 9.90
N ASP A 127 -8.16 8.63 10.56
CA ASP A 127 -8.17 10.08 10.75
C ASP A 127 -7.10 10.72 9.88
N PRO A 128 -7.45 11.34 8.73
CA PRO A 128 -6.49 11.97 7.85
C PRO A 128 -5.71 13.07 8.56
N TYR A 129 -4.39 12.96 8.59
CA TYR A 129 -3.53 13.93 9.23
C TYR A 129 -2.62 14.68 8.23
N ILE A 130 -2.09 13.95 7.26
CA ILE A 130 -1.22 14.52 6.22
C ILE A 130 -1.97 14.53 4.90
N TYR A 131 -2.01 15.69 4.24
CA TYR A 131 -2.58 15.87 2.91
C TYR A 131 -1.45 16.17 1.93
N VAL A 132 -1.27 15.33 0.93
CA VAL A 132 -0.27 15.50 -0.12
C VAL A 132 -0.96 15.99 -1.39
N ASP A 133 -0.55 17.15 -1.87
CA ASP A 133 -1.02 17.69 -3.17
C ASP A 133 -0.50 16.82 -4.31
N ILE A 134 -1.40 16.07 -4.95
CA ILE A 134 -1.08 15.23 -6.11
C ILE A 134 -1.56 15.85 -7.43
N THR A 135 -1.92 17.11 -7.44
CA THR A 135 -2.50 17.76 -8.63
C THR A 135 -1.64 17.58 -9.89
N LYS A 136 -0.31 17.71 -9.74
CA LYS A 136 0.61 17.54 -10.87
C LYS A 136 0.79 16.10 -11.33
N GLY A 137 0.65 15.14 -10.41
CA GLY A 137 0.82 13.70 -10.68
C GLY A 137 -0.49 12.98 -10.99
N PHE A 138 -1.63 13.64 -10.82
CA PHE A 138 -2.95 13.01 -10.90
C PHE A 138 -3.20 12.30 -12.22
N ASP A 139 -2.91 12.94 -13.34
CA ASP A 139 -3.16 12.35 -14.67
C ASP A 139 -2.29 11.11 -14.91
N LEU A 140 -1.03 11.15 -14.46
CA LEU A 140 -0.13 9.99 -14.54
C LEU A 140 -0.61 8.85 -13.65
N TRP A 141 -0.96 9.14 -12.41
CA TRP A 141 -1.52 8.16 -11.47
C TRP A 141 -2.84 7.57 -12.00
N SER A 142 -3.76 8.41 -12.47
CA SER A 142 -5.01 7.98 -13.08
C SER A 142 -4.77 7.04 -14.27
N LYS A 143 -3.81 7.37 -15.13
CA LYS A 143 -3.39 6.50 -16.24
C LYS A 143 -2.81 5.17 -15.74
N ALA A 144 -2.02 5.19 -14.67
CA ALA A 144 -1.44 3.99 -14.10
C ALA A 144 -2.51 3.04 -13.53
N LEU A 145 -3.61 3.56 -12.96
CA LEU A 145 -4.74 2.75 -12.49
C LEU A 145 -5.35 1.89 -13.60
N HIS A 146 -5.30 2.33 -14.85
CA HIS A 146 -5.82 1.55 -16.00
C HIS A 146 -5.03 0.28 -16.28
N THR A 147 -3.84 0.12 -15.74
CA THR A 147 -3.08 -1.14 -15.83
C THR A 147 -3.65 -2.23 -14.94
N GLN A 148 -4.49 -1.87 -13.98
CA GLN A 148 -5.10 -2.80 -13.02
C GLN A 148 -6.46 -3.26 -13.54
N TRP A 149 -6.54 -4.46 -14.08
CA TRP A 149 -7.77 -4.99 -14.66
C TRP A 149 -8.95 -4.91 -13.68
N PHE A 150 -8.71 -5.28 -12.42
CA PHE A 150 -9.72 -5.29 -11.39
C PHE A 150 -10.30 -3.89 -11.11
N VAL A 151 -9.45 -2.87 -11.06
CA VAL A 151 -9.86 -1.47 -10.84
C VAL A 151 -10.82 -1.00 -11.92
N MET A 152 -10.60 -1.44 -13.16
CA MET A 152 -11.38 -1.00 -14.32
C MET A 152 -12.61 -1.86 -14.62
N ASN A 153 -12.67 -3.10 -14.11
CA ASN A 153 -13.68 -4.07 -14.54
C ASN A 153 -14.48 -4.69 -13.38
N SER A 154 -14.23 -4.31 -12.12
CA SER A 154 -15.06 -4.77 -11.01
C SER A 154 -16.51 -4.34 -11.20
N LYS A 155 -17.44 -5.29 -10.95
CA LYS A 155 -18.89 -5.05 -11.06
C LYS A 155 -19.50 -4.65 -9.72
N ASP A 156 -18.85 -5.03 -8.62
CA ASP A 156 -19.39 -4.86 -7.27
C ASP A 156 -19.01 -3.52 -6.66
N PHE A 157 -17.88 -2.95 -7.11
CA PHE A 157 -17.39 -1.67 -6.60
C PHE A 157 -16.67 -0.89 -7.69
N ALA A 158 -17.03 0.37 -7.89
CA ALA A 158 -16.46 1.25 -8.90
C ALA A 158 -15.13 1.87 -8.42
N TYR A 159 -14.07 1.06 -8.35
CA TYR A 159 -12.77 1.46 -7.76
C TYR A 159 -12.19 2.73 -8.38
N TYR A 160 -12.17 2.81 -9.70
CA TYR A 160 -11.63 3.98 -10.40
C TYR A 160 -12.38 5.25 -10.03
N ASP A 161 -13.72 5.23 -10.08
CA ASP A 161 -14.55 6.37 -9.75
C ASP A 161 -14.42 6.75 -8.27
N TYR A 162 -14.37 5.74 -7.39
CA TYR A 162 -14.18 5.97 -5.97
C TYR A 162 -12.87 6.71 -5.69
N TYR A 163 -11.73 6.18 -6.11
CA TYR A 163 -10.43 6.75 -5.78
C TYR A 163 -10.17 8.10 -6.45
N THR A 164 -10.64 8.29 -7.69
CA THR A 164 -10.53 9.59 -8.36
C THR A 164 -11.42 10.66 -7.71
N SER A 165 -12.62 10.28 -7.26
CA SER A 165 -13.51 11.15 -6.50
C SER A 165 -12.97 11.46 -5.10
N LEU A 166 -12.41 10.46 -4.43
CA LEU A 166 -11.76 10.62 -3.12
C LEU A 166 -10.61 11.61 -3.20
N ALA A 167 -9.73 11.47 -4.21
CA ALA A 167 -8.62 12.40 -4.43
C ALA A 167 -9.11 13.84 -4.63
N ARG A 168 -10.23 14.02 -5.33
CA ARG A 168 -10.86 15.34 -5.50
C ARG A 168 -11.47 15.89 -4.20
N CYS A 169 -12.15 15.03 -3.44
CA CYS A 169 -12.71 15.39 -2.13
C CYS A 169 -11.60 15.84 -1.15
N ARG A 170 -10.51 15.05 -1.05
CA ARG A 170 -9.36 15.36 -0.20
C ARG A 170 -8.63 16.62 -0.68
N GLY A 171 -8.58 16.83 -2.00
CA GLY A 171 -8.09 18.08 -2.59
C GLY A 171 -8.90 19.30 -2.13
N ALA A 172 -10.21 19.24 -2.24
CA ALA A 172 -11.10 20.32 -1.80
C ALA A 172 -10.91 20.66 -0.31
N LEU A 173 -10.80 19.65 0.55
CA LEU A 173 -10.57 19.83 1.98
C LEU A 173 -9.21 20.49 2.31
N SER A 174 -8.23 20.34 1.44
CA SER A 174 -6.87 20.91 1.63
C SER A 174 -6.59 22.16 0.77
N GLY A 175 -7.60 22.69 0.07
CA GLY A 175 -7.44 23.83 -0.84
C GLY A 175 -6.62 23.52 -2.09
N LYS A 176 -6.61 22.24 -2.52
CA LYS A 176 -5.94 21.74 -3.70
C LYS A 176 -6.94 21.16 -4.71
N ARG A 177 -6.50 20.93 -5.94
CA ARG A 177 -7.37 20.29 -6.94
C ARG A 177 -7.53 18.79 -6.65
N TYR A 178 -6.43 18.12 -6.30
CA TYR A 178 -6.37 16.71 -5.91
C TYR A 178 -5.38 16.51 -4.77
N ALA A 179 -5.74 15.69 -3.81
CA ALA A 179 -4.85 15.29 -2.73
C ALA A 179 -5.03 13.82 -2.36
N GLN A 180 -3.99 13.22 -1.81
CA GLN A 180 -4.05 11.97 -1.06
C GLN A 180 -3.84 12.23 0.42
N CYS A 181 -4.48 11.41 1.25
CA CYS A 181 -4.38 11.52 2.70
C CYS A 181 -3.63 10.35 3.29
N PHE A 182 -2.93 10.66 4.37
CA PHE A 182 -2.22 9.69 5.17
C PHE A 182 -2.48 9.94 6.65
N ASN A 183 -2.56 8.86 7.41
CA ASN A 183 -2.46 8.92 8.86
C ASN A 183 -1.03 8.54 9.28
N VAL A 184 -0.65 8.89 10.49
CA VAL A 184 0.63 8.53 11.11
C VAL A 184 0.39 8.06 12.54
N LEU A 185 1.32 7.33 13.11
CA LEU A 185 1.24 6.93 14.52
C LEU A 185 1.11 8.18 15.41
N LYS A 186 0.28 8.08 16.44
CA LYS A 186 -0.04 9.20 17.33
C LYS A 186 1.19 9.94 17.88
N HIS A 187 2.25 9.21 18.17
CA HIS A 187 3.50 9.81 18.68
C HIS A 187 4.28 10.60 17.61
N HIS A 188 3.97 10.44 16.33
CA HIS A 188 4.54 11.23 15.24
C HIS A 188 3.74 12.51 14.95
N LYS A 189 2.54 12.66 15.51
CA LYS A 189 1.72 13.88 15.38
C LYS A 189 2.27 14.99 16.27
N LYS A 190 3.40 15.58 15.87
CA LYS A 190 4.07 16.64 16.61
C LYS A 190 4.46 17.75 15.66
N GLU A 191 4.25 18.97 16.09
CA GLU A 191 4.81 20.17 15.49
C GLU A 191 5.77 20.80 16.50
N VAL A 192 6.99 21.02 16.08
CA VAL A 192 8.01 21.70 16.88
C VAL A 192 8.18 23.09 16.32
N LYS A 193 8.01 24.11 17.16
CA LYS A 193 8.18 25.52 16.81
C LYS A 193 9.26 26.10 17.71
N ASP A 194 10.13 26.89 17.13
CA ASP A 194 11.17 27.60 17.89
C ASP A 194 10.58 28.82 18.61
N GLU A 195 9.48 29.39 18.05
CA GLU A 195 8.76 30.54 18.59
C GLU A 195 7.26 30.41 18.36
N LEU A 196 6.42 31.06 19.20
CA LEU A 196 4.97 31.20 19.05
C LEU A 196 4.62 32.55 18.45
#